data_8b154722b13824bc96289193ada8269f
#
_entry.id   8b154722b13824bc96289193ada8269f
#
_cell.length_a   1.000
_cell.length_b   1.000
_cell.length_c   1.000
_cell.angle_alpha   90.00
_cell.angle_beta   90.00
_cell.angle_gamma   90.00
#
_symmetry.space_group_name_H-M   'P 1'
#
loop_
_entity.id
_entity.type
_entity.pdbx_description
1 polymer ?
#
loop_
_entity_poly.entity_id
_entity_poly.type
_entity_poly.pdbx_seq_one_letter_code
_entity_poly.pdbx_strand_id
1 'polypeptide(L)' 'MGKKLGTVARMTAEQANLLRKLAFDAYEPEAFSAELTTTEAEQRIGMLQAKLKLMSEPPHTQ' A
#
# COMPACT_ATOMS: atom_id res chain seq x y z
N MET A 1 -2.93 -22.60 12.03
CA MET A 1 -2.72 -22.53 11.41
C MET A 1 -2.57 -22.52 10.74
N GLY A 2 -2.57 -22.35 10.75
CA GLY A 2 -2.36 -22.36 9.82
C GLY A 2 -2.17 -22.35 9.34
N LYS A 3 -1.96 -22.34 9.06
CA LYS A 3 -1.63 -22.32 8.40
C LYS A 3 -1.42 -22.41 7.61
N LYS A 4 -1.44 -22.20 7.12
CA LYS A 4 -1.13 -22.34 6.36
C LYS A 4 -0.29 -22.14 5.86
N LEU A 5 -0.13 -22.49 5.95
CA LEU A 5 0.87 -22.40 5.56
C LEU A 5 1.40 -22.22 4.35
N GLY A 6 1.93 -22.07 3.81
CA GLY A 6 2.49 -21.97 2.54
C GLY A 6 1.66 -21.35 1.48
N THR A 7 0.46 -21.17 1.74
CA THR A 7 -0.38 -20.55 0.76
C THR A 7 -0.53 -19.09 1.10
N VAL A 8 0.46 -18.36 0.75
CA VAL A 8 0.41 -16.93 0.98
C VAL A 8 -0.22 -16.30 -0.24
N ALA A 9 -1.37 -15.68 -0.07
CA ALA A 9 -2.07 -15.10 -1.19
C ALA A 9 -1.39 -13.83 -1.66
N ARG A 10 -1.16 -13.75 -2.95
CA ARG A 10 -0.65 -12.53 -3.54
C ARG A 10 -1.73 -11.47 -3.54
N MET A 11 -1.32 -10.22 -3.56
CA MET A 11 -2.29 -9.15 -3.59
C MET A 11 -3.18 -9.28 -4.81
N THR A 12 -4.39 -8.76 -4.68
CA THR A 12 -5.34 -8.80 -5.78
C THR A 12 -4.97 -7.77 -6.83
N ALA A 13 -5.60 -7.90 -8.00
CA ALA A 13 -5.36 -6.92 -9.05
C ALA A 13 -5.79 -5.53 -8.60
N GLU A 14 -6.87 -5.45 -7.84
CA GLU A 14 -7.32 -4.17 -7.32
C GLU A 14 -6.31 -3.57 -6.37
N GLN A 15 -5.75 -4.40 -5.50
CA GLN A 15 -4.72 -3.93 -4.59
C GLN A 15 -3.50 -3.46 -5.36
N ALA A 16 -3.10 -4.22 -6.37
CA ALA A 16 -1.94 -3.84 -7.16
C ALA A 16 -2.14 -2.50 -7.83
N ASN A 17 -3.30 -2.30 -8.41
CA ASN A 17 -3.57 -1.04 -9.10
C ASN A 17 -3.60 0.13 -8.12
N LEU A 18 -4.25 -0.07 -6.98
CA LEU A 18 -4.33 0.98 -5.99
C LEU A 18 -2.96 1.29 -5.42
N LEU A 19 -2.21 0.25 -5.09
CA LEU A 19 -0.88 0.46 -4.51
C LEU A 19 0.05 1.16 -5.49
N ARG A 20 -0.03 0.77 -6.76
CA ARG A 20 0.80 1.41 -7.77
C ARG A 20 0.48 2.91 -7.88
N LYS A 21 -0.81 3.23 -7.88
CA LYS A 21 -1.21 4.62 -7.96
C LYS A 21 -0.76 5.40 -6.73
N LEU A 22 -0.93 4.81 -5.56
CA LEU A 22 -0.53 5.47 -4.33
C LEU A 22 0.98 5.67 -4.27
N ALA A 23 1.72 4.65 -4.70
CA ALA A 23 3.18 4.76 -4.69
C ALA A 23 3.63 5.88 -5.62
N PHE A 24 2.98 5.99 -6.75
CA PHE A 24 3.31 7.05 -7.69
C PHE A 24 2.97 8.42 -7.09
N ASP A 25 1.79 8.54 -6.52
CA ASP A 25 1.36 9.82 -5.96
C ASP A 25 2.21 10.23 -4.77
N ALA A 26 2.70 9.27 -4.01
CA ALA A 26 3.52 9.56 -2.84
C ALA A 26 5.00 9.67 -3.16
N TYR A 27 5.36 9.54 -4.43
CA TYR A 27 6.77 9.60 -4.86
C TYR A 27 7.59 8.50 -4.23
N GLU A 28 6.99 7.33 -4.05
CA GLU A 28 7.69 6.18 -3.50
C GLU A 28 7.44 4.97 -4.38
N PRO A 29 7.96 4.99 -5.60
CA PRO A 29 7.69 3.87 -6.51
C PRO A 29 8.20 2.54 -5.98
N GLU A 30 9.20 2.56 -5.13
CA GLU A 30 9.72 1.31 -4.58
C GLU A 30 8.76 0.70 -3.56
N ALA A 31 7.72 1.42 -3.16
CA ALA A 31 6.73 0.85 -2.26
C ALA A 31 5.89 -0.22 -2.96
N PHE A 32 5.86 -0.19 -4.27
CA PHE A 32 5.12 -1.19 -5.03
C PHE A 32 6.02 -2.35 -5.39
N SER A 33 5.52 -3.55 -5.22
CA SER A 33 6.19 -4.76 -5.67
C SER A 33 5.13 -5.75 -6.10
N ALA A 34 5.35 -6.37 -7.24
CA ALA A 34 4.37 -7.32 -7.75
C ALA A 34 4.31 -8.59 -6.91
N GLU A 35 5.28 -8.77 -6.02
CA GLU A 35 5.35 -10.00 -5.25
C GLU A 35 4.81 -9.85 -3.84
N LEU A 36 4.18 -8.75 -3.55
CA LEU A 36 3.63 -8.55 -2.23
C LEU A 36 2.46 -9.48 -1.97
N THR A 37 2.34 -9.90 -0.72
CA THR A 37 1.16 -10.65 -0.32
C THR A 37 0.01 -9.68 -0.09
N THR A 38 -1.19 -10.24 0.05
CA THR A 38 -2.35 -9.43 0.34
C THR A 38 -2.14 -8.60 1.60
N THR A 39 -1.62 -9.21 2.64
CA THR A 39 -1.39 -8.50 3.89
C THR A 39 -0.36 -7.40 3.73
N GLU A 40 0.73 -7.71 3.05
CA GLU A 40 1.77 -6.70 2.84
C GLU A 40 1.24 -5.54 2.02
N ALA A 41 0.44 -5.86 1.00
CA ALA A 41 -0.12 -4.80 0.17
C ALA A 41 -1.05 -3.91 0.98
N GLU A 42 -1.85 -4.50 1.84
CA GLU A 42 -2.73 -3.71 2.69
C GLU A 42 -1.95 -2.77 3.58
N GLN A 43 -0.87 -3.27 4.15
CA GLN A 43 -0.06 -2.44 5.02
C GLN A 43 0.54 -1.27 4.26
N ARG A 44 1.04 -1.54 3.06
CA ARG A 44 1.64 -0.48 2.27
C ARG A 44 0.61 0.51 1.78
N ILE A 45 -0.57 0.02 1.39
CA ILE A 45 -1.64 0.91 0.98
C ILE A 45 -2.01 1.84 2.13
N GLY A 46 -2.16 1.29 3.33
CA GLY A 46 -2.48 2.11 4.48
C GLY A 46 -1.43 3.15 4.78
N MET A 47 -0.16 2.76 4.70
CA MET A 47 0.92 3.69 4.95
C MET A 47 0.95 4.81 3.93
N LEU A 48 0.78 4.44 2.67
CA LEU A 48 0.82 5.45 1.62
C LEU A 48 -0.38 6.38 1.68
N GLN A 49 -1.54 5.84 2.02
CA GLN A 49 -2.71 6.69 2.18
C GLN A 49 -2.52 7.69 3.31
N ALA A 50 -1.94 7.25 4.40
CA ALA A 50 -1.67 8.15 5.51
C ALA A 50 -0.67 9.21 5.09
N LYS A 51 0.36 8.82 4.36
CA LYS A 51 1.35 9.77 3.90
C LYS A 51 0.74 10.79 2.96
N LEU A 52 -0.07 10.32 2.03
CA LEU A 52 -0.68 11.22 1.07
C LEU A 52 -1.63 12.18 1.75
N LYS A 53 -2.33 11.71 2.77
CA LYS A 53 -3.21 12.59 3.50
C LYS A 53 -2.43 13.73 4.15
N LEU A 54 -1.29 13.39 4.75
CA LEU A 54 -0.45 14.41 5.34
C LEU A 54 0.09 15.38 4.29
N MET A 55 0.44 14.84 3.13
CA MET A 55 1.01 15.68 2.09
C MET A 55 -0.02 16.62 1.48
N SER A 56 -1.27 16.16 1.39
CA SER A 56 -2.28 16.93 0.69
C SER A 56 -3.05 17.86 1.59
N GLU A 57 -2.96 17.67 2.89
CA GLU A 57 -3.65 18.56 3.81
C GLU A 57 -2.79 19.75 4.10
N PRO A 58 -3.34 20.94 3.98
CA PRO A 58 -2.55 22.10 4.34
C PRO A 58 -2.31 22.11 5.83
N PRO A 59 -1.19 22.68 6.24
CA PRO A 59 -0.92 22.76 7.67
C PRO A 59 -1.99 23.63 8.31
N HIS A 60 -2.45 23.16 9.42
CA HIS A 60 -3.43 23.93 10.15
C HIS A 60 -2.71 24.83 11.07
N THR A 61 -2.90 26.04 10.85
CA THR A 61 -2.23 26.97 11.70
C THR A 61 -3.23 27.59 12.58
N GLN A 62 -3.89 26.92 13.20
CA GLN A 62 -4.86 27.55 13.99
C GLN A 62 -4.42 28.08 15.18
#